data_d20d4fc69ac7c5614e1288fbe269bca4
#
_entry.id   d20d4fc69ac7c5614e1288fbe269bca4
#
_cell.length_a   1.000
_cell.length_b   1.000
_cell.length_c   1.000
_cell.angle_alpha   90.00
_cell.angle_beta   90.00
_cell.angle_gamma   90.00
#
_symmetry.space_group_name_H-M   'P 1'
#
loop_
_entity.id
_entity.type
_entity.pdbx_description
1 polymer ?
#
loop_
_entity_poly.entity_id
_entity_poly.type
_entity_poly.pdbx_seq_one_letter_code
_entity_poly.pdbx_strand_id
1 'polypeptide(L)'
;MTMTFSDALTQALKSTKKSLRQIADSANVSYEQLKKVKQGKSQSTNVDDAQRVAAALGLTLDQFLSGEFGQKSTVAIAGAVGAGAMVPVFDAYEKGDGPQVECPPQMSPHGVVAVEVQGDSMEPVYSAGDLLFYTREAAEGVPSDAIGHRCVCEDMDGMGWVKQVRAGSEPGLFHLISLNPGADNKHDVKLKWAARVRMHLPADMARRV
;
A
#
# COMPACT_ATOMS: atom_id res chain seq x y z
N MET A 1 -5.24 -5.54 -24.46
CA MET A 1 -5.11 -4.65 -25.67
C MET A 1 -4.84 -3.26 -25.14
N THR A 2 -3.72 -2.64 -25.46
CA THR A 2 -3.35 -1.30 -24.95
C THR A 2 -4.03 -0.24 -25.81
N MET A 3 -4.75 0.68 -25.19
CA MET A 3 -5.42 1.80 -25.90
C MET A 3 -4.44 2.94 -26.17
N THR A 4 -4.79 3.82 -27.12
CA THR A 4 -4.06 5.08 -27.27
C THR A 4 -4.31 5.98 -26.07
N PHE A 5 -3.38 6.90 -25.76
CA PHE A 5 -3.58 7.85 -24.65
C PHE A 5 -4.86 8.69 -24.82
N SER A 6 -5.20 9.07 -26.07
CA SER A 6 -6.43 9.81 -26.39
C SER A 6 -7.71 9.01 -26.06
N ASP A 7 -7.72 7.71 -26.39
CA ASP A 7 -8.86 6.84 -26.11
C ASP A 7 -8.99 6.61 -24.60
N ALA A 8 -7.88 6.34 -23.93
CA ALA A 8 -7.81 6.19 -22.49
C ALA A 8 -8.31 7.44 -21.77
N LEU A 9 -7.87 8.64 -22.17
CA LEU A 9 -8.32 9.90 -21.58
C LEU A 9 -9.83 10.12 -21.79
N THR A 10 -10.33 9.80 -22.97
CA THR A 10 -11.76 9.93 -23.28
C THR A 10 -12.60 8.98 -22.44
N GLN A 11 -12.15 7.75 -22.25
CA GLN A 11 -12.83 6.75 -21.43
C GLN A 11 -12.75 7.11 -19.94
N ALA A 12 -11.59 7.59 -19.47
CA ALA A 12 -11.40 8.05 -18.10
C ALA A 12 -12.38 9.17 -17.71
N LEU A 13 -12.59 10.14 -18.60
CA LEU A 13 -13.56 11.22 -18.40
C LEU A 13 -15.00 10.72 -18.27
N LYS A 14 -15.36 9.63 -18.97
CA LYS A 14 -16.69 9.02 -18.87
C LYS A 14 -16.85 8.23 -17.56
N SER A 15 -15.80 7.54 -17.11
CA SER A 15 -15.85 6.62 -15.98
C SER A 15 -15.67 7.31 -14.62
N THR A 16 -14.85 8.36 -14.53
CA THR A 16 -14.44 8.98 -13.25
C THR A 16 -15.28 10.18 -12.83
N LYS A 17 -16.23 10.63 -13.61
CA LYS A 17 -17.03 11.85 -13.38
C LYS A 17 -16.18 13.12 -13.16
N LYS A 18 -14.86 13.08 -13.37
CA LYS A 18 -13.97 14.23 -13.30
C LYS A 18 -13.99 14.98 -14.62
N SER A 19 -13.96 16.33 -14.59
CA SER A 19 -13.81 17.14 -15.79
C SER A 19 -12.35 17.11 -16.29
N LEU A 20 -12.15 17.38 -17.57
CA LEU A 20 -10.81 17.48 -18.16
C LEU A 20 -9.94 18.52 -17.43
N ARG A 21 -10.57 19.62 -16.97
CA ARG A 21 -9.87 20.68 -16.22
C ARG A 21 -9.42 20.19 -14.85
N GLN A 22 -10.27 19.49 -14.13
CA GLN A 22 -9.90 18.89 -12.83
C GLN A 22 -8.76 17.90 -12.98
N ILE A 23 -8.73 17.10 -14.05
CA ILE A 23 -7.61 16.17 -14.32
C ILE A 23 -6.33 16.96 -14.61
N ALA A 24 -6.41 17.98 -15.48
CA ALA A 24 -5.26 18.81 -15.84
C ALA A 24 -4.65 19.50 -14.60
N ASP A 25 -5.48 20.10 -13.77
CA ASP A 25 -5.06 20.80 -12.56
C ASP A 25 -4.45 19.83 -11.53
N SER A 26 -5.07 18.67 -11.32
CA SER A 26 -4.57 17.63 -10.39
C SER A 26 -3.26 16.99 -10.87
N ALA A 27 -3.10 16.85 -12.19
CA ALA A 27 -1.90 16.28 -12.81
C ALA A 27 -0.75 17.30 -12.97
N ASN A 28 -1.03 18.59 -12.75
CA ASN A 28 -0.14 19.69 -13.10
C ASN A 28 0.33 19.63 -14.57
N VAL A 29 -0.65 19.43 -15.48
CA VAL A 29 -0.45 19.33 -16.93
C VAL A 29 -1.29 20.40 -17.64
N SER A 30 -0.80 20.92 -18.75
CA SER A 30 -1.51 21.93 -19.52
C SER A 30 -2.90 21.45 -19.98
N TYR A 31 -3.95 22.19 -19.58
CA TYR A 31 -5.32 21.93 -20.02
C TYR A 31 -5.45 21.98 -21.54
N GLU A 32 -4.82 22.95 -22.21
CA GLU A 32 -4.86 23.09 -23.67
C GLU A 32 -4.20 21.89 -24.37
N GLN A 33 -3.16 21.33 -23.78
CA GLN A 33 -2.52 20.11 -24.30
C GLN A 33 -3.48 18.92 -24.21
N LEU A 34 -4.06 18.67 -23.04
CA LEU A 34 -5.03 17.57 -22.88
C LEU A 34 -6.29 17.77 -23.75
N LYS A 35 -6.72 19.00 -23.94
CA LYS A 35 -7.83 19.33 -24.85
C LYS A 35 -7.53 18.99 -26.32
N LYS A 36 -6.31 19.27 -26.79
CA LYS A 36 -5.85 18.89 -28.13
C LYS A 36 -5.84 17.37 -28.30
N VAL A 37 -5.36 16.64 -27.30
CA VAL A 37 -5.37 15.18 -27.30
C VAL A 37 -6.80 14.64 -27.33
N LYS A 38 -7.69 15.12 -26.46
CA LYS A 38 -9.11 14.72 -26.44
C LYS A 38 -9.81 14.98 -27.77
N GLN A 39 -9.43 16.06 -28.48
CA GLN A 39 -9.99 16.42 -29.78
C GLN A 39 -9.38 15.63 -30.96
N GLY A 40 -8.46 14.72 -30.69
CA GLY A 40 -7.75 13.98 -31.74
C GLY A 40 -6.72 14.79 -32.53
N LYS A 41 -6.47 16.06 -32.13
CA LYS A 41 -5.46 16.94 -32.76
C LYS A 41 -4.01 16.55 -32.37
N SER A 42 -3.85 15.75 -31.33
CA SER A 42 -2.61 15.09 -30.91
C SER A 42 -2.97 13.69 -30.44
N GLN A 43 -2.21 12.68 -30.84
CA GLN A 43 -2.50 11.30 -30.48
C GLN A 43 -1.91 10.90 -29.11
N SER A 44 -0.92 11.64 -28.64
CA SER A 44 -0.20 11.34 -27.41
C SER A 44 0.26 12.60 -26.68
N THR A 45 0.72 12.41 -25.47
CA THR A 45 1.50 13.38 -24.69
C THR A 45 2.86 12.79 -24.38
N ASN A 46 3.78 13.54 -23.76
CA ASN A 46 5.04 12.95 -23.29
C ASN A 46 4.77 11.96 -22.13
N VAL A 47 5.72 11.07 -21.87
CA VAL A 47 5.58 9.99 -20.88
C VAL A 47 5.36 10.54 -19.47
N ASP A 48 6.05 11.64 -19.11
CA ASP A 48 5.92 12.25 -17.78
C ASP A 48 4.52 12.80 -17.54
N ASP A 49 3.96 13.50 -18.54
CA ASP A 49 2.59 14.01 -18.45
C ASP A 49 1.57 12.88 -18.45
N ALA A 50 1.80 11.80 -19.21
CA ALA A 50 0.94 10.63 -19.21
C ALA A 50 0.91 9.94 -17.81
N GLN A 51 2.08 9.81 -17.18
CA GLN A 51 2.18 9.27 -15.82
C GLN A 51 1.47 10.16 -14.79
N ARG A 52 1.63 11.49 -14.89
CA ARG A 52 0.95 12.43 -13.98
C ARG A 52 -0.56 12.39 -14.15
N VAL A 53 -1.06 12.27 -15.38
CA VAL A 53 -2.49 12.14 -15.67
C VAL A 53 -3.04 10.83 -15.09
N ALA A 54 -2.35 9.72 -15.29
CA ALA A 54 -2.72 8.43 -14.68
C ALA A 54 -2.75 8.52 -13.16
N ALA A 55 -1.69 9.07 -12.55
CA ALA A 55 -1.59 9.26 -11.10
C ALA A 55 -2.70 10.18 -10.53
N ALA A 56 -3.10 11.23 -11.25
CA ALA A 56 -4.21 12.10 -10.86
C ALA A 56 -5.57 11.39 -10.85
N LEU A 57 -5.65 10.26 -11.55
CA LEU A 57 -6.81 9.36 -11.56
C LEU A 57 -6.67 8.20 -10.56
N GLY A 58 -5.54 8.11 -9.85
CA GLY A 58 -5.24 7.01 -8.93
C GLY A 58 -4.85 5.71 -9.63
N LEU A 59 -4.33 5.80 -10.85
CA LEU A 59 -3.97 4.65 -11.69
C LEU A 59 -2.47 4.66 -12.00
N THR A 60 -1.92 3.50 -12.31
CA THR A 60 -0.64 3.39 -13.03
C THR A 60 -0.85 3.75 -14.50
N LEU A 61 0.23 4.04 -15.23
CA LEU A 61 0.15 4.30 -16.66
C LEU A 61 -0.39 3.08 -17.43
N ASP A 62 0.00 1.87 -17.01
CA ASP A 62 -0.47 0.62 -17.62
C ASP A 62 -1.97 0.41 -17.39
N GLN A 63 -2.48 0.64 -16.18
CA GLN A 63 -3.91 0.59 -15.86
C GLN A 63 -4.70 1.65 -16.64
N PHE A 64 -4.13 2.85 -16.79
CA PHE A 64 -4.73 3.91 -17.59
C PHE A 64 -4.83 3.51 -19.05
N LEU A 65 -3.78 2.94 -19.63
CA LEU A 65 -3.75 2.52 -21.05
C LEU A 65 -4.47 1.18 -21.31
N SER A 66 -4.70 0.36 -20.28
CA SER A 66 -5.54 -0.86 -20.39
C SER A 66 -7.03 -0.60 -20.22
N GLY A 67 -7.41 0.63 -19.80
CA GLY A 67 -8.80 1.01 -19.64
C GLY A 67 -9.46 0.55 -18.34
N GLU A 68 -8.67 0.28 -17.33
CA GLU A 68 -9.15 -0.15 -16.01
C GLU A 68 -9.75 0.98 -15.17
N PHE A 69 -10.53 1.85 -15.83
CA PHE A 69 -11.15 3.01 -15.19
C PHE A 69 -12.29 2.60 -14.29
N GLY A 70 -12.25 3.10 -13.06
CA GLY A 70 -13.30 2.86 -12.07
C GLY A 70 -13.26 1.47 -11.43
N GLN A 71 -12.33 0.62 -11.79
CA GLN A 71 -11.97 -0.51 -10.95
C GLN A 71 -11.20 0.03 -9.76
N LYS A 72 -11.68 -0.26 -8.56
CA LYS A 72 -10.95 0.06 -7.36
C LYS A 72 -9.71 -0.82 -7.34
N SER A 73 -8.56 -0.19 -7.27
CA SER A 73 -7.31 -0.93 -7.09
C SER A 73 -7.43 -1.81 -5.86
N THR A 74 -6.98 -3.04 -5.95
CA THR A 74 -6.95 -3.97 -4.83
C THR A 74 -5.53 -4.24 -4.39
N VAL A 75 -5.39 -4.66 -3.14
CA VAL A 75 -4.14 -5.07 -2.51
C VAL A 75 -4.35 -6.45 -1.92
N ALA A 76 -3.40 -7.35 -2.14
CA ALA A 76 -3.45 -8.68 -1.56
C ALA A 76 -3.26 -8.63 -0.04
N ILE A 77 -4.07 -9.39 0.69
CA ILE A 77 -3.85 -9.65 2.11
C ILE A 77 -2.88 -10.83 2.18
N ALA A 78 -1.61 -10.53 2.48
CA ALA A 78 -0.53 -11.51 2.47
C ALA A 78 -0.59 -12.52 3.64
N GLY A 79 -1.39 -12.22 4.65
CA GLY A 79 -1.54 -13.08 5.83
C GLY A 79 -1.95 -12.29 7.06
N ALA A 80 -1.58 -12.82 8.23
CA ALA A 80 -1.85 -12.20 9.52
C ALA A 80 -0.54 -11.90 10.27
N VAL A 81 -0.59 -10.94 11.20
CA VAL A 81 0.53 -10.59 12.07
C VAL A 81 0.10 -10.57 13.53
N GLY A 82 0.97 -11.06 14.41
CA GLY A 82 0.69 -11.12 15.84
C GLY A 82 0.81 -9.75 16.52
N ALA A 83 -0.27 -9.31 17.13
CA ALA A 83 -0.26 -8.27 18.13
C ALA A 83 -0.35 -8.95 19.53
N GLY A 84 0.73 -9.63 19.97
CA GLY A 84 0.77 -10.41 21.20
C GLY A 84 0.62 -11.94 21.00
N ALA A 85 0.03 -12.39 19.90
CA ALA A 85 0.04 -13.80 19.52
C ALA A 85 1.23 -14.11 18.60
N MET A 86 1.85 -15.28 18.75
CA MET A 86 2.83 -15.79 17.79
C MET A 86 2.08 -16.25 16.55
N VAL A 87 2.17 -15.46 15.49
CA VAL A 87 1.55 -15.78 14.20
C VAL A 87 2.69 -16.00 13.21
N PRO A 88 2.82 -17.18 12.59
CA PRO A 88 3.74 -17.34 11.48
C PRO A 88 3.39 -16.32 10.40
N VAL A 89 4.38 -15.60 9.88
CA VAL A 89 4.17 -14.77 8.68
C VAL A 89 3.98 -15.72 7.53
N PHE A 90 2.76 -16.02 7.23
CA PHE A 90 2.47 -16.77 6.02
C PHE A 90 2.34 -15.81 4.84
N ASP A 91 3.26 -15.96 3.88
CA ASP A 91 2.88 -15.97 2.49
C ASP A 91 2.02 -17.23 2.27
N ALA A 92 0.83 -17.22 2.84
CA ALA A 92 -0.13 -18.32 2.68
C ALA A 92 -0.54 -18.46 1.20
N TYR A 93 -0.18 -17.47 0.39
CA TYR A 93 -0.59 -17.38 -0.99
C TYR A 93 0.62 -17.01 -1.87
N GLU A 94 0.72 -17.61 -3.04
CA GLU A 94 1.62 -17.12 -4.08
C GLU A 94 1.34 -15.63 -4.35
N LYS A 95 2.33 -14.91 -4.81
CA LYS A 95 2.29 -13.45 -4.96
C LYS A 95 1.07 -13.04 -5.82
N GLY A 96 0.01 -12.56 -5.16
CA GLY A 96 -1.22 -12.10 -5.82
C GLY A 96 -2.47 -12.99 -5.63
N ASP A 97 -2.33 -14.20 -5.11
CA ASP A 97 -3.44 -15.17 -5.01
C ASP A 97 -4.22 -15.13 -3.67
N GLY A 98 -3.81 -14.28 -2.74
CA GLY A 98 -4.50 -14.09 -1.46
C GLY A 98 -5.83 -13.34 -1.58
N PRO A 99 -6.64 -13.33 -0.48
CA PRO A 99 -7.80 -12.47 -0.39
C PRO A 99 -7.42 -11.03 -0.73
N GLN A 100 -8.29 -10.34 -1.46
CA GLN A 100 -8.04 -8.97 -1.89
C GLN A 100 -8.85 -8.00 -1.04
N VAL A 101 -8.30 -6.82 -0.82
CA VAL A 101 -8.98 -5.69 -0.20
C VAL A 101 -8.87 -4.46 -1.09
N GLU A 102 -9.90 -3.61 -1.11
CA GLU A 102 -9.81 -2.33 -1.81
C GLU A 102 -8.63 -1.52 -1.29
N CYS A 103 -7.77 -1.06 -2.20
CA CYS A 103 -6.67 -0.17 -1.86
C CYS A 103 -7.23 1.19 -1.43
N PRO A 104 -6.82 1.73 -0.28
CA PRO A 104 -7.21 3.08 0.10
C PRO A 104 -6.85 4.11 -0.99
N PRO A 105 -7.76 5.05 -1.30
CA PRO A 105 -7.60 5.95 -2.46
C PRO A 105 -6.38 6.90 -2.36
N GLN A 106 -5.81 7.05 -1.17
CA GLN A 106 -4.61 7.87 -0.94
C GLN A 106 -3.30 7.08 -1.13
N MET A 107 -3.39 5.78 -1.41
CA MET A 107 -2.26 4.88 -1.52
C MET A 107 -2.14 4.33 -2.96
N SER A 108 -0.92 4.25 -3.47
CA SER A 108 -0.66 3.49 -4.70
C SER A 108 -0.65 1.99 -4.36
N PRO A 109 -1.36 1.14 -5.12
CA PRO A 109 -1.36 -0.31 -4.86
C PRO A 109 -0.02 -0.97 -5.21
N HIS A 110 0.85 -0.29 -5.95
CA HIS A 110 2.09 -0.87 -6.46
C HIS A 110 3.10 -1.15 -5.33
N GLY A 111 3.51 -2.41 -5.19
CA GLY A 111 4.44 -2.85 -4.15
C GLY A 111 3.88 -2.85 -2.73
N VAL A 112 2.58 -2.56 -2.56
CA VAL A 112 1.90 -2.57 -1.27
C VAL A 112 1.20 -3.90 -1.05
N VAL A 113 1.25 -4.38 0.17
CA VAL A 113 0.47 -5.53 0.67
C VAL A 113 -0.23 -5.15 1.96
N ALA A 114 -1.29 -5.88 2.29
CA ALA A 114 -1.98 -5.77 3.56
C ALA A 114 -1.73 -7.01 4.42
N VAL A 115 -1.79 -6.84 5.74
CA VAL A 115 -1.84 -7.95 6.71
C VAL A 115 -2.92 -7.67 7.73
N GLU A 116 -3.54 -8.75 8.24
CA GLU A 116 -4.56 -8.66 9.28
C GLU A 116 -3.93 -8.76 10.67
N VAL A 117 -4.36 -7.89 11.58
CA VAL A 117 -3.90 -7.90 12.98
C VAL A 117 -4.59 -9.02 13.76
N GLN A 118 -3.81 -9.80 14.51
CA GLN A 118 -4.31 -10.78 15.47
C GLN A 118 -3.76 -10.48 16.87
N GLY A 119 -4.65 -10.44 17.86
CA GLY A 119 -4.31 -10.11 19.25
C GLY A 119 -4.45 -8.63 19.57
N ASP A 120 -3.99 -8.20 20.73
CA ASP A 120 -4.34 -6.93 21.38
C ASP A 120 -3.14 -6.07 21.81
N SER A 121 -1.90 -6.54 21.65
CA SER A 121 -0.72 -5.82 22.16
C SER A 121 -0.49 -4.44 21.54
N MET A 122 -1.19 -4.10 20.49
CA MET A 122 -1.12 -2.79 19.86
C MET A 122 -2.36 -1.92 20.11
N GLU A 123 -3.27 -2.38 20.98
CA GLU A 123 -4.39 -1.59 21.44
C GLU A 123 -3.91 -0.32 22.20
N PRO A 124 -4.64 0.80 22.12
CA PRO A 124 -5.87 1.00 21.35
C PRO A 124 -5.62 1.46 19.88
N VAL A 125 -4.40 1.36 19.38
CA VAL A 125 -4.01 1.92 18.07
C VAL A 125 -4.36 0.98 16.92
N TYR A 126 -4.18 -0.33 17.12
CA TYR A 126 -4.56 -1.38 16.18
C TYR A 126 -5.30 -2.47 16.94
N SER A 127 -6.47 -2.83 16.46
CA SER A 127 -7.33 -3.85 17.03
C SER A 127 -7.30 -5.13 16.19
N ALA A 128 -7.69 -6.24 16.79
CA ALA A 128 -7.81 -7.50 16.07
C ALA A 128 -8.78 -7.37 14.88
N GLY A 129 -8.38 -7.87 13.71
CA GLY A 129 -9.12 -7.77 12.45
C GLY A 129 -8.80 -6.53 11.61
N ASP A 130 -8.10 -5.54 12.17
CA ASP A 130 -7.65 -4.38 11.40
C ASP A 130 -6.67 -4.79 10.29
N LEU A 131 -6.65 -4.03 9.20
CA LEU A 131 -5.71 -4.23 8.11
C LEU A 131 -4.59 -3.17 8.17
N LEU A 132 -3.36 -3.64 8.09
CA LEU A 132 -2.16 -2.81 8.04
C LEU A 132 -1.55 -2.90 6.66
N PHE A 133 -1.38 -1.75 6.01
CA PHE A 133 -0.77 -1.65 4.69
C PHE A 133 0.68 -1.20 4.82
N TYR A 134 1.57 -1.91 4.15
CA TYR A 134 2.98 -1.58 4.11
C TYR A 134 3.57 -1.88 2.73
N THR A 135 4.71 -1.28 2.41
CA THR A 135 5.44 -1.60 1.19
C THR A 135 6.29 -2.84 1.44
N ARG A 136 6.07 -3.88 0.66
CA ARG A 136 6.88 -5.09 0.71
C ARG A 136 8.10 -4.89 -0.16
N GLU A 137 9.20 -4.53 0.47
CA GLU A 137 10.51 -4.51 -0.19
C GLU A 137 11.08 -5.94 -0.19
N ALA A 138 11.74 -6.31 -1.29
CA ALA A 138 12.38 -7.62 -1.40
C ALA A 138 13.69 -7.71 -0.57
N ALA A 139 14.10 -6.61 0.06
CA ALA A 139 15.33 -6.52 0.81
C ALA A 139 15.16 -7.11 2.22
N GLU A 140 16.07 -7.98 2.61
CA GLU A 140 16.24 -8.40 3.99
C GLU A 140 16.82 -7.25 4.83
N GLY A 141 16.47 -7.25 6.12
CA GLY A 141 16.99 -6.28 7.09
C GLY A 141 15.97 -5.28 7.58
N VAL A 142 16.43 -4.39 8.45
CA VAL A 142 15.62 -3.34 9.07
C VAL A 142 16.10 -2.00 8.55
N PRO A 143 15.33 -1.34 7.67
CA PRO A 143 15.71 -0.02 7.17
C PRO A 143 15.67 1.02 8.29
N SER A 144 16.52 2.04 8.19
CA SER A 144 16.66 3.06 9.24
C SER A 144 15.37 3.85 9.50
N ASP A 145 14.51 3.99 8.50
CA ASP A 145 13.21 4.66 8.60
C ASP A 145 12.13 3.80 9.29
N ALA A 146 12.41 2.53 9.55
CA ALA A 146 11.56 1.66 10.37
C ALA A 146 11.78 1.90 11.87
N ILE A 147 12.97 2.37 12.28
CA ILE A 147 13.32 2.56 13.69
C ILE A 147 12.52 3.72 14.29
N GLY A 148 11.91 3.47 15.44
CA GLY A 148 11.01 4.41 16.13
C GLY A 148 9.56 4.35 15.64
N HIS A 149 9.27 3.61 14.58
CA HIS A 149 7.96 3.53 13.97
C HIS A 149 7.25 2.19 14.26
N ARG A 150 5.93 2.18 14.04
CA ARG A 150 5.12 0.97 14.05
C ARG A 150 5.36 0.21 12.75
N CYS A 151 5.79 -1.03 12.88
CA CYS A 151 6.20 -1.86 11.76
C CYS A 151 5.51 -3.21 11.80
N VAL A 152 5.29 -3.76 10.62
CA VAL A 152 5.18 -5.20 10.42
C VAL A 152 6.59 -5.73 10.28
N CYS A 153 6.94 -6.79 11.01
CA CYS A 153 8.27 -7.37 10.98
C CYS A 153 8.22 -8.88 11.16
N GLU A 154 9.29 -9.54 10.73
CA GLU A 154 9.52 -10.98 10.88
C GLU A 154 10.81 -11.20 11.68
N ASP A 155 10.75 -12.05 12.69
CA ASP A 155 11.93 -12.47 13.42
C ASP A 155 12.66 -13.62 12.72
N MET A 156 13.79 -14.06 13.29
CA MET A 156 14.60 -15.13 12.72
C MET A 156 13.93 -16.52 12.80
N ASP A 157 12.89 -16.64 13.63
CA ASP A 157 12.10 -17.86 13.78
C ASP A 157 10.90 -17.92 12.80
N GLY A 158 10.77 -16.88 11.94
CA GLY A 158 9.69 -16.79 10.95
C GLY A 158 8.36 -16.30 11.54
N MET A 159 8.39 -15.72 12.73
CA MET A 159 7.18 -15.17 13.36
C MET A 159 6.96 -13.73 12.97
N GLY A 160 5.71 -13.42 12.59
CA GLY A 160 5.25 -12.09 12.22
C GLY A 160 4.75 -11.30 13.41
N TRP A 161 5.18 -10.06 13.51
CA TRP A 161 4.82 -9.14 14.56
C TRP A 161 4.37 -7.80 14.01
N VAL A 162 3.40 -7.19 14.68
CA VAL A 162 3.19 -5.74 14.60
C VAL A 162 3.58 -5.12 15.93
N LYS A 163 4.61 -4.26 15.92
CA LYS A 163 5.19 -3.62 17.12
C LYS A 163 5.77 -2.26 16.74
N GLN A 164 6.04 -1.44 17.74
CA GLN A 164 6.96 -0.33 17.55
C GLN A 164 8.39 -0.87 17.61
N VAL A 165 9.14 -0.74 16.52
CA VAL A 165 10.54 -1.19 16.44
C VAL A 165 11.44 -0.09 16.97
N ARG A 166 12.32 -0.42 17.92
CA ARG A 166 13.36 0.49 18.44
C ARG A 166 14.73 -0.18 18.33
N ALA A 167 15.79 0.63 18.31
CA ALA A 167 17.16 0.11 18.38
C ALA A 167 17.36 -0.66 19.68
N GLY A 168 18.01 -1.81 19.60
CA GLY A 168 18.40 -2.64 20.75
C GLY A 168 19.67 -2.16 21.43
N SER A 169 20.17 -2.97 22.35
CA SER A 169 21.39 -2.68 23.12
C SER A 169 22.65 -2.72 22.28
N GLU A 170 22.64 -3.49 21.18
CA GLU A 170 23.76 -3.65 20.25
C GLU A 170 23.30 -3.47 18.80
N PRO A 171 24.20 -3.09 17.87
CA PRO A 171 23.88 -3.04 16.45
C PRO A 171 23.31 -4.37 15.91
N GLY A 172 22.20 -4.31 15.20
CA GLY A 172 21.52 -5.48 14.64
C GLY A 172 20.53 -6.15 15.58
N LEU A 173 20.40 -5.66 16.82
CA LEU A 173 19.36 -6.05 17.76
C LEU A 173 18.28 -4.97 17.85
N PHE A 174 17.05 -5.39 18.13
CA PHE A 174 15.89 -4.49 18.15
C PHE A 174 14.99 -4.79 19.36
N HIS A 175 14.34 -3.77 19.86
CA HIS A 175 13.25 -3.90 20.80
C HIS A 175 11.93 -3.81 20.05
N LEU A 176 11.03 -4.76 20.32
CA LEU A 176 9.67 -4.80 19.84
C LEU A 176 8.74 -4.36 20.95
N ILE A 177 8.26 -3.12 20.87
CA ILE A 177 7.49 -2.49 21.94
C ILE A 177 6.00 -2.58 21.62
N SER A 178 5.25 -3.10 22.58
CA SER A 178 3.80 -3.11 22.59
C SER A 178 3.26 -1.72 22.92
N LEU A 179 2.10 -1.37 22.41
CA LEU A 179 1.41 -0.12 22.76
C LEU A 179 0.38 -0.34 23.88
N ASN A 180 -0.12 -1.56 24.01
CA ASN A 180 -0.95 -1.96 25.13
C ASN A 180 -0.08 -2.14 26.38
N PRO A 181 -0.31 -1.39 27.48
CA PRO A 181 0.51 -1.47 28.68
C PRO A 181 0.50 -2.84 29.36
N GLY A 182 -0.55 -3.65 29.13
CA GLY A 182 -0.67 -5.00 29.68
C GLY A 182 0.03 -6.07 28.85
N ALA A 183 0.60 -5.72 27.70
CA ALA A 183 1.23 -6.68 26.81
C ALA A 183 2.76 -6.66 26.93
N ASP A 184 3.37 -7.84 26.77
CA ASP A 184 4.81 -8.00 26.85
C ASP A 184 5.56 -7.32 25.70
N ASN A 185 6.70 -6.74 26.05
CA ASN A 185 7.70 -6.28 25.10
C ASN A 185 8.72 -7.40 24.84
N LYS A 186 9.35 -7.35 23.67
CA LYS A 186 10.50 -8.19 23.37
C LYS A 186 11.74 -7.31 23.26
N HIS A 187 12.82 -7.74 23.86
CA HIS A 187 14.06 -6.99 23.90
C HIS A 187 15.19 -7.75 23.21
N ASP A 188 16.03 -7.01 22.49
CA ASP A 188 17.23 -7.51 21.80
C ASP A 188 16.96 -8.69 20.85
N VAL A 189 15.90 -8.56 20.06
CA VAL A 189 15.48 -9.55 19.06
C VAL A 189 16.20 -9.27 17.75
N LYS A 190 16.62 -10.31 17.05
CA LYS A 190 17.07 -10.22 15.67
C LYS A 190 15.86 -10.27 14.75
N LEU A 191 15.79 -9.36 13.79
CA LEU A 191 14.75 -9.31 12.78
C LEU A 191 15.32 -9.70 11.42
N LYS A 192 14.57 -10.51 10.69
CA LYS A 192 14.85 -10.84 9.30
C LYS A 192 14.55 -9.65 8.40
N TRP A 193 13.41 -8.99 8.66
CA TRP A 193 13.02 -7.74 8.02
C TRP A 193 12.03 -6.96 8.89
N ALA A 194 11.90 -5.68 8.60
CA ALA A 194 10.83 -4.83 9.12
C ALA A 194 10.38 -3.83 8.07
N ALA A 195 9.09 -3.55 8.02
CA ALA A 195 8.50 -2.55 7.13
C ALA A 195 7.55 -1.65 7.91
N ARG A 196 7.69 -0.36 7.71
CA ARG A 196 6.84 0.64 8.36
C ARG A 196 5.40 0.51 7.92
N VAL A 197 4.45 0.52 8.85
CA VAL A 197 3.03 0.63 8.55
C VAL A 197 2.75 2.00 7.94
N ARG A 198 2.28 2.00 6.69
CA ARG A 198 1.98 3.21 5.92
C ARG A 198 0.56 3.69 6.14
N MET A 199 -0.36 2.75 6.29
CA MET A 199 -1.78 3.01 6.55
C MET A 199 -2.38 1.88 7.36
N HIS A 200 -3.38 2.21 8.14
CA HIS A 200 -4.21 1.29 8.90
C HIS A 200 -5.67 1.51 8.50
N LEU A 201 -6.40 0.42 8.36
CA LEU A 201 -7.82 0.43 8.07
C LEU A 201 -8.55 -0.42 9.10
N PRO A 202 -9.47 0.16 9.89
CA PRO A 202 -10.30 -0.62 10.79
C PRO A 202 -11.06 -1.73 10.09
N ALA A 203 -11.29 -2.85 10.78
CA ALA A 203 -11.90 -4.05 10.22
C ALA A 203 -13.28 -3.78 9.57
N ASP A 204 -14.08 -2.92 10.18
CA ASP A 204 -15.42 -2.53 9.72
C ASP A 204 -15.40 -1.62 8.47
N MET A 205 -14.27 -0.98 8.18
CA MET A 205 -14.07 -0.16 7.00
C MET A 205 -13.42 -0.92 5.84
N ALA A 206 -12.90 -2.13 6.08
CA ALA A 206 -12.23 -2.94 5.10
C ALA A 206 -13.23 -3.57 4.11
N ARG A 207 -13.10 -3.24 2.83
CA ARG A 207 -13.91 -3.86 1.78
C ARG A 207 -13.10 -4.95 1.09
N ARG A 208 -13.34 -6.18 1.53
CA ARG A 208 -12.76 -7.38 0.91
C ARG A 208 -13.46 -7.67 -0.41
N VAL A 209 -12.69 -8.12 -1.42
CA VAL A 209 -13.16 -8.38 -2.79
C VAL A 209 -13.01 -9.86 -3.12
#